data_1904c767837c0bb28473afeceabb13d1
#
_entry.id   1904c767837c0bb28473afeceabb13d1
#
_cell.length_a   1.000
_cell.length_b   1.000
_cell.length_c   1.000
_cell.angle_alpha   90.00
_cell.angle_beta   90.00
_cell.angle_gamma   90.00
#
_symmetry.space_group_name_H-M   'P 1'
#
loop_
_entity.id
_entity.type
_entity.pdbx_description
1 polymer ?
#
loop_
_entity_poly.entity_id
_entity_poly.type
_entity_poly.pdbx_seq_one_letter_code
_entity_poly.pdbx_strand_id
1 'polypeptide(L)'
;MNAKHEKVFKQKIITNFNKLFENNSVVNKLTFDDEISIMKWRASQPSGIAVPLSLQFSRKYRIGFCGDWFEGEGFGRIEGSILSALILEKKIRDLIK
;
A
#
# COMPACT_ATOMS: atom_id res chain seq x y z
N MET A 1 -13.44 18.69 -3.47
CA MET A 1 -14.30 17.95 -2.51
C MET A 1 -14.57 18.84 -1.32
N ASN A 2 -15.82 18.99 -0.92
CA ASN A 2 -16.14 19.79 0.26
C ASN A 2 -16.01 18.94 1.54
N ALA A 3 -16.03 19.59 2.70
CA ALA A 3 -15.81 18.93 3.98
C ALA A 3 -16.83 17.80 4.27
N LYS A 4 -18.08 17.98 3.83
CA LYS A 4 -19.14 16.98 4.01
C LYS A 4 -18.85 15.71 3.20
N HIS A 5 -18.46 15.86 1.93
CA HIS A 5 -18.12 14.75 1.07
C HIS A 5 -16.87 14.03 1.57
N GLU A 6 -15.88 14.76 2.07
CA GLU A 6 -14.67 14.19 2.63
C GLU A 6 -14.97 13.31 3.83
N LYS A 7 -15.85 13.78 4.74
CA LYS A 7 -16.24 13.01 5.91
C LYS A 7 -16.92 11.70 5.55
N VAL A 8 -17.85 11.74 4.59
CA VAL A 8 -18.55 10.55 4.10
C VAL A 8 -17.57 9.59 3.46
N PHE A 9 -16.63 10.09 2.67
CA PHE A 9 -15.63 9.28 1.99
C PHE A 9 -14.70 8.57 2.99
N LYS A 10 -14.26 9.28 4.02
CA LYS A 10 -13.45 8.69 5.11
C LYS A 10 -14.18 7.57 5.81
N GLN A 11 -15.47 7.74 6.10
CA GLN A 11 -16.27 6.71 6.73
C GLN A 11 -16.40 5.47 5.85
N LYS A 12 -16.56 5.65 4.55
CA LYS A 12 -16.61 4.52 3.60
C LYS A 12 -15.30 3.75 3.58
N ILE A 13 -14.16 4.45 3.62
CA ILE A 13 -12.85 3.81 3.64
C ILE A 13 -12.69 2.96 4.90
N ILE A 14 -13.02 3.52 6.06
CA ILE A 14 -12.91 2.82 7.34
C ILE A 14 -13.83 1.60 7.36
N THR A 15 -15.08 1.75 6.92
CA THR A 15 -16.06 0.67 6.89
C THR A 15 -15.60 -0.47 5.98
N ASN A 16 -15.13 -0.14 4.79
CA ASN A 16 -14.66 -1.14 3.83
C ASN A 16 -13.40 -1.85 4.33
N PHE A 17 -12.48 -1.11 4.94
CA PHE A 17 -11.28 -1.70 5.51
C PHE A 17 -11.63 -2.70 6.61
N ASN A 18 -12.48 -2.30 7.55
CA ASN A 18 -12.90 -3.18 8.64
C ASN A 18 -13.62 -4.42 8.13
N LYS A 19 -14.42 -4.26 7.08
CA LYS A 19 -15.14 -5.38 6.47
C LYS A 19 -14.19 -6.41 5.85
N LEU A 20 -13.12 -5.94 5.21
CA LEU A 20 -12.12 -6.83 4.61
C LEU A 20 -11.42 -7.72 5.65
N PHE A 21 -11.24 -7.21 6.85
CA PHE A 21 -10.46 -7.89 7.89
C PHE A 21 -11.29 -8.34 9.09
N GLU A 22 -12.63 -8.35 8.98
CA GLU A 22 -13.49 -8.68 10.12
C GLU A 22 -13.27 -10.09 10.69
N ASN A 23 -12.80 -11.00 9.86
CA ASN A 23 -12.51 -12.38 10.27
C ASN A 23 -11.04 -12.63 10.61
N ASN A 24 -10.22 -11.58 10.62
CA ASN A 24 -8.81 -11.70 10.91
C ASN A 24 -8.53 -11.25 12.35
N SER A 25 -8.16 -12.18 13.22
CA SER A 25 -7.96 -11.89 14.64
C SER A 25 -6.84 -10.90 14.94
N VAL A 26 -5.85 -10.79 14.06
CA VAL A 26 -4.75 -9.84 14.23
C VAL A 26 -5.17 -8.44 13.80
N VAL A 27 -5.72 -8.33 12.59
CA VAL A 27 -6.09 -7.03 12.00
C VAL A 27 -7.33 -6.45 12.66
N ASN A 28 -8.24 -7.28 13.16
CA ASN A 28 -9.42 -6.84 13.90
C ASN A 28 -9.11 -5.90 15.07
N LYS A 29 -7.90 -6.01 15.61
CA LYS A 29 -7.48 -5.20 16.75
C LYS A 29 -6.94 -3.85 16.38
N LEU A 30 -6.81 -3.58 15.08
CA LEU A 30 -6.34 -2.28 14.61
C LEU A 30 -7.44 -1.24 14.75
N THR A 31 -7.07 -0.11 15.31
CA THR A 31 -7.95 1.04 15.41
C THR A 31 -7.37 2.16 14.56
N PHE A 32 -8.25 2.98 14.00
CA PHE A 32 -7.83 4.13 13.23
C PHE A 32 -7.69 5.34 14.13
N ASP A 33 -6.61 6.07 13.92
CA ASP A 33 -6.46 7.40 14.50
C ASP A 33 -7.58 8.30 14.00
N ASP A 34 -7.94 9.29 14.81
CA ASP A 34 -8.92 10.29 14.40
C ASP A 34 -8.44 11.17 13.23
N GLU A 35 -7.15 11.08 12.90
CA GLU A 35 -6.50 11.92 11.91
C GLU A 35 -6.29 11.23 10.57
N ILE A 36 -7.32 10.58 10.04
CA ILE A 36 -7.26 10.11 8.66
C ILE A 36 -7.35 11.32 7.75
N SER A 37 -6.31 11.53 6.94
CA SER A 37 -6.31 12.60 5.96
C SER A 37 -6.44 12.03 4.55
N ILE A 38 -7.10 12.79 3.70
CA ILE A 38 -7.31 12.44 2.31
C ILE A 38 -6.59 13.45 1.44
N MET A 39 -5.74 12.95 0.55
CA MET A 39 -5.08 13.76 -0.46
C MET A 39 -5.61 13.37 -1.82
N LYS A 40 -6.14 14.34 -2.55
CA LYS A 40 -6.68 14.10 -3.88
C LYS A 40 -5.62 14.43 -4.93
N TRP A 41 -5.30 13.44 -5.74
CA TRP A 41 -4.29 13.58 -6.79
C TRP A 41 -4.95 13.46 -8.15
N ARG A 42 -4.60 14.35 -9.06
CA ARG A 42 -5.00 14.22 -10.47
C ARG A 42 -4.17 13.17 -11.16
N ALA A 43 -2.88 13.20 -10.88
CA ALA A 43 -1.93 12.22 -11.35
C ALA A 43 -0.83 12.12 -10.31
N SER A 44 -0.30 10.93 -10.12
CA SER A 44 0.85 10.77 -9.25
C SER A 44 1.84 9.84 -9.93
N GLN A 45 3.07 10.33 -10.07
CA GLN A 45 4.17 9.56 -10.61
C GLN A 45 5.40 9.81 -9.76
N PRO A 46 6.24 8.80 -9.55
CA PRO A 46 7.48 9.01 -8.83
C PRO A 46 8.41 9.91 -9.61
N SER A 47 9.15 10.75 -8.90
CA SER A 47 10.20 11.58 -9.49
C SER A 47 11.52 11.25 -8.82
N GLY A 48 12.60 11.41 -9.58
CA GLY A 48 13.93 11.16 -9.06
C GLY A 48 14.39 9.72 -9.28
N ILE A 49 15.17 9.22 -8.34
CA ILE A 49 15.84 7.92 -8.45
C ILE A 49 14.90 6.81 -8.01
N ALA A 50 14.86 5.73 -8.79
CA ALA A 50 14.08 4.54 -8.45
C ALA A 50 14.64 3.87 -7.20
N VAL A 51 13.75 3.29 -6.40
CA VAL A 51 14.14 2.54 -5.20
C VAL A 51 14.66 1.16 -5.62
N PRO A 52 15.82 0.75 -5.13
CA PRO A 52 16.32 -0.60 -5.41
C PRO A 52 15.40 -1.68 -4.88
N LEU A 53 15.21 -2.74 -5.65
CA LEU A 53 14.39 -3.89 -5.24
C LEU A 53 14.93 -4.58 -3.98
N SER A 54 16.22 -4.45 -3.70
CA SER A 54 16.81 -4.99 -2.48
C SER A 54 16.26 -4.37 -1.20
N LEU A 55 15.66 -3.19 -1.29
CA LEU A 55 15.07 -2.49 -0.15
C LEU A 55 13.58 -2.72 -0.02
N GLN A 56 13.01 -3.58 -0.84
CA GLN A 56 11.57 -3.82 -0.91
C GLN A 56 11.02 -4.53 0.32
N PHE A 57 11.81 -5.35 0.97
CA PHE A 57 11.30 -6.21 2.04
C PHE A 57 12.26 -6.24 3.23
N SER A 58 11.72 -6.04 4.44
CA SER A 58 12.46 -6.18 5.69
C SER A 58 12.05 -7.47 6.37
N ARG A 59 12.98 -8.42 6.44
CA ARG A 59 12.76 -9.69 7.17
C ARG A 59 12.61 -9.45 8.67
N LYS A 60 13.37 -8.50 9.19
CA LYS A 60 13.37 -8.18 10.62
C LYS A 60 12.00 -7.70 11.08
N TYR A 61 11.41 -6.76 10.35
CA TYR A 61 10.13 -6.16 10.70
C TYR A 61 8.95 -6.77 10.00
N ARG A 62 9.19 -7.70 9.06
CA ARG A 62 8.17 -8.34 8.23
C ARG A 62 7.29 -7.32 7.54
N ILE A 63 7.93 -6.32 6.96
CA ILE A 63 7.27 -5.26 6.22
C ILE A 63 7.78 -5.29 4.79
N GLY A 64 6.85 -5.24 3.85
CA GLY A 64 7.17 -5.17 2.43
C GLY A 64 6.49 -4.00 1.76
N PHE A 65 7.05 -3.58 0.64
CA PHE A 65 6.55 -2.47 -0.14
C PHE A 65 6.42 -2.86 -1.60
N CYS A 66 5.42 -2.36 -2.25
CA CYS A 66 5.29 -2.48 -3.70
C CYS A 66 4.66 -1.20 -4.26
N GLY A 67 4.91 -0.94 -5.51
CA GLY A 67 4.42 0.26 -6.16
C GLY A 67 5.22 0.56 -7.41
N ASP A 68 4.92 1.69 -8.04
CA ASP A 68 5.55 2.10 -9.30
C ASP A 68 6.89 2.82 -9.13
N TRP A 69 7.40 2.91 -7.90
CA TRP A 69 8.64 3.63 -7.60
C TRP A 69 9.89 2.75 -7.55
N PHE A 70 9.74 1.45 -7.80
CA PHE A 70 10.89 0.54 -7.79
C PHE A 70 11.61 0.52 -9.13
N GLU A 71 12.91 0.19 -9.09
CA GLU A 71 13.76 0.08 -10.27
C GLU A 71 13.27 -1.01 -11.23
N GLY A 72 13.65 -0.86 -12.50
CA GLY A 72 13.34 -1.82 -13.53
C GLY A 72 12.38 -1.30 -14.56
N GLU A 73 11.97 -2.19 -15.45
CA GLU A 73 10.97 -1.87 -16.47
C GLU A 73 9.65 -1.54 -15.77
N GLY A 74 8.99 -0.53 -16.28
CA GLY A 74 7.71 -0.11 -15.71
C GLY A 74 7.82 0.91 -14.59
N PHE A 75 9.03 1.41 -14.28
CA PHE A 75 9.18 2.50 -13.31
C PHE A 75 8.28 3.67 -13.68
N GLY A 76 7.43 4.07 -12.72
CA GLY A 76 6.45 5.14 -12.92
C GLY A 76 5.20 4.71 -13.69
N ARG A 77 5.03 3.41 -13.93
CA ARG A 77 3.90 2.86 -14.69
C ARG A 77 3.16 1.80 -13.89
N ILE A 78 1.95 1.49 -14.34
CA ILE A 78 1.13 0.41 -13.76
C ILE A 78 1.88 -0.93 -13.82
N GLU A 79 2.60 -1.19 -14.91
CA GLU A 79 3.42 -2.39 -15.03
C GLU A 79 4.41 -2.54 -13.90
N GLY A 80 5.06 -1.44 -13.50
CA GLY A 80 6.01 -1.45 -12.40
C GLY A 80 5.35 -1.80 -11.07
N SER A 81 4.14 -1.31 -10.84
CA SER A 81 3.39 -1.67 -9.63
C SER A 81 3.10 -3.16 -9.58
N ILE A 82 2.64 -3.73 -10.69
CA ILE A 82 2.34 -5.16 -10.79
C ILE A 82 3.60 -6.00 -10.62
N LEU A 83 4.67 -5.64 -11.31
CA LEU A 83 5.94 -6.38 -11.25
C LEU A 83 6.53 -6.34 -9.84
N SER A 84 6.50 -5.19 -9.18
CA SER A 84 7.00 -5.10 -7.80
C SER A 84 6.18 -5.93 -6.83
N ALA A 85 4.88 -6.01 -7.04
CA ALA A 85 3.99 -6.83 -6.21
C ALA A 85 4.29 -8.33 -6.39
N LEU A 86 4.53 -8.76 -7.63
CA LEU A 86 4.87 -10.15 -7.92
C LEU A 86 6.22 -10.54 -7.30
N ILE A 87 7.19 -9.64 -7.38
CA ILE A 87 8.51 -9.87 -6.78
C ILE A 87 8.39 -9.94 -5.25
N LEU A 88 7.61 -9.05 -4.67
CA LEU A 88 7.37 -9.05 -3.22
C LEU A 88 6.67 -10.34 -2.77
N GLU A 89 5.66 -10.78 -3.52
CA GLU A 89 4.95 -12.02 -3.22
C GLU A 89 5.92 -13.20 -3.18
N LYS A 90 6.83 -13.29 -4.14
CA LYS A 90 7.82 -14.35 -4.18
C LYS A 90 8.75 -14.30 -2.97
N LYS A 91 9.20 -13.11 -2.57
CA LYS A 91 10.06 -12.94 -1.39
C LYS A 91 9.36 -13.41 -0.12
N ILE A 92 8.09 -13.07 0.03
CA ILE A 92 7.30 -13.47 1.19
C ILE A 92 7.09 -14.98 1.18
N ARG A 93 6.74 -15.54 0.04
CA ARG A 93 6.52 -16.97 -0.11
C ARG A 93 7.79 -17.78 0.21
N ASP A 94 8.94 -17.30 -0.24
CA ASP A 94 10.22 -17.96 0.04
C ASP A 94 10.59 -17.87 1.54
N LEU A 95 10.13 -16.84 2.22
CA LEU A 95 10.39 -16.67 3.64
C LEU A 95 9.62 -17.66 4.51
N ILE A 96 8.38 -17.98 4.13
CA ILE A 96 7.51 -18.87 4.93
C ILE A 96 7.63 -20.34 4.56
N LYS A 97 8.49 -20.70 3.65
CA LYS A 97 8.80 -22.09 3.35
C LYS A 97 9.58 -22.78 4.47
#